data_26f608198a0e8edf8d0e234e7e25bcd6
#
_entry.id   26f608198a0e8edf8d0e234e7e25bcd6
#
_cell.length_a   1.000
_cell.length_b   1.000
_cell.length_c   1.000
_cell.angle_alpha   90.00
_cell.angle_beta   90.00
_cell.angle_gamma   90.00
#
_symmetry.space_group_name_H-M   'P 1'
#
loop_
_entity.id
_entity.type
_entity.pdbx_description
1 polymer ?
#
loop_
_entity_poly.entity_id
_entity_poly.type
_entity_poly.pdbx_seq_one_letter_code
_entity_poly.pdbx_strand_id
1 'polypeptide(L)'
;MAVEFWANSTYGDSSEKYKAQVRLIYSQGHIPEADTWFVDVLSTQWKGAPLASCSQVWETFPPVGGPAEWLTSPRDAAALASSEPYAFLAGVLIRQGLVNASECPSGGLQSGGVADTCGLEKAGPLVEEWQNRFDEVILQAAETSGVPAMLMKNMFARESQFWPGIYRTAEEVGLGQLTENGADITLLWNSSFYHQFCPLVLQSKICDRGYANLEAAERATLRGALVSQANAECATCPMGIDLSQVNFSVGVFAETLMASCEQTDRIVRNTTRSLPSVVSTYEDLWRFTLVNYNAGPGCLYEALQEAWRLRKPLVWTSVIRYLDPACEGAVDYVEDIAR
;
A
#
# COMPACT_ATOMS: atom_id res chain seq x y z
N MET A 1 -2.50 -9.75 22.92
CA MET A 1 -3.31 -9.05 23.95
C MET A 1 -3.11 -7.55 23.83
N ALA A 2 -4.13 -6.74 24.17
CA ALA A 2 -3.98 -5.29 24.28
C ALA A 2 -3.45 -4.94 25.67
N VAL A 3 -2.52 -4.01 25.75
CA VAL A 3 -1.98 -3.44 27.01
C VAL A 3 -2.06 -1.92 26.94
N GLU A 4 -2.23 -1.29 28.12
CA GLU A 4 -2.08 0.16 28.26
C GLU A 4 -0.78 0.44 29.02
N PHE A 5 -0.07 1.48 28.61
CA PHE A 5 1.14 1.91 29.28
C PHE A 5 1.17 3.45 29.40
N TRP A 6 1.79 3.94 30.45
CA TRP A 6 1.99 5.35 30.73
C TRP A 6 3.21 5.52 31.66
N ALA A 7 3.72 6.73 31.74
CA ALA A 7 4.79 7.08 32.64
C ALA A 7 4.27 7.97 33.77
N ASN A 8 4.71 7.73 35.02
CA ASN A 8 4.51 8.61 36.14
C ASN A 8 5.85 9.29 36.50
N SER A 9 5.85 10.61 36.68
CA SER A 9 7.01 11.30 37.18
C SER A 9 7.04 11.21 38.73
N THR A 10 8.23 11.35 39.31
CA THR A 10 8.40 11.45 40.75
C THR A 10 7.82 12.75 41.34
N TYR A 11 7.45 13.71 40.49
CA TYR A 11 6.82 14.97 40.86
C TYR A 11 5.29 14.95 40.84
N GLY A 12 4.68 13.79 40.58
CA GLY A 12 3.24 13.58 40.61
C GLY A 12 2.52 13.80 39.29
N ASP A 13 3.23 14.08 38.20
CA ASP A 13 2.66 14.17 36.86
C ASP A 13 2.60 12.79 36.20
N SER A 14 1.60 12.59 35.35
CA SER A 14 1.43 11.37 34.55
C SER A 14 1.33 11.73 33.08
N SER A 15 1.95 10.91 32.21
CA SER A 15 1.72 11.00 30.76
C SER A 15 0.28 10.56 30.43
N GLU A 16 -0.13 10.82 29.20
CA GLU A 16 -1.29 10.17 28.63
C GLU A 16 -1.11 8.65 28.58
N LYS A 17 -2.23 7.92 28.56
CA LYS A 17 -2.22 6.49 28.38
C LYS A 17 -2.17 6.14 26.90
N TYR A 18 -1.24 5.26 26.56
CA TYR A 18 -1.06 4.72 25.21
C TYR A 18 -1.45 3.25 25.18
N LYS A 19 -1.92 2.77 24.04
CA LYS A 19 -2.24 1.36 23.84
C LYS A 19 -1.18 0.70 22.97
N ALA A 20 -0.90 -0.56 23.27
CA ALA A 20 -0.09 -1.41 22.43
C ALA A 20 -0.74 -2.78 22.28
N GLN A 21 -0.54 -3.42 21.15
CA GLN A 21 -0.86 -4.81 20.92
C GLN A 21 0.40 -5.63 21.12
N VAL A 22 0.36 -6.61 22.01
CA VAL A 22 1.52 -7.43 22.33
C VAL A 22 1.21 -8.93 22.20
N ARG A 23 2.24 -9.70 21.85
CA ARG A 23 2.24 -11.15 21.84
C ARG A 23 3.24 -11.65 22.88
N LEU A 24 2.80 -12.58 23.73
CA LEU A 24 3.68 -13.25 24.67
C LEU A 24 4.18 -14.54 24.03
N ILE A 25 5.49 -14.71 24.02
CA ILE A 25 6.15 -15.87 23.46
C ILE A 25 6.85 -16.58 24.59
N TYR A 26 6.48 -17.85 24.81
CA TYR A 26 7.17 -18.73 25.75
C TYR A 26 8.21 -19.54 24.97
N SER A 27 9.47 -19.37 25.31
CA SER A 27 10.57 -20.18 24.76
C SER A 27 11.00 -21.24 25.80
N GLN A 28 10.79 -22.49 25.48
CA GLN A 28 11.45 -23.58 26.18
C GLN A 28 12.91 -23.61 25.74
N GLY A 29 13.80 -23.05 26.57
CA GLY A 29 15.23 -23.05 26.28
C GLY A 29 15.78 -24.45 26.23
N HIS A 30 16.72 -24.75 25.34
CA HIS A 30 17.55 -25.94 25.34
C HIS A 30 18.56 -25.95 26.49
N ILE A 31 18.53 -24.94 27.36
CA ILE A 31 19.36 -24.81 28.56
C ILE A 31 18.42 -24.97 29.75
N PRO A 32 18.68 -25.92 30.70
CA PRO A 32 17.76 -26.30 31.74
C PRO A 32 17.43 -25.25 32.82
N GLU A 33 17.89 -24.02 32.70
CA GLU A 33 17.87 -23.06 33.82
C GLU A 33 16.96 -21.85 33.69
N ALA A 34 16.25 -21.62 32.59
CA ALA A 34 15.27 -20.51 32.55
C ALA A 34 14.20 -20.69 31.48
N ASP A 35 12.99 -20.95 31.90
CA ASP A 35 11.79 -20.64 31.15
C ASP A 35 11.78 -19.13 30.90
N THR A 36 11.98 -18.69 29.64
CA THR A 36 12.09 -17.31 29.31
C THR A 36 10.86 -16.86 28.53
N TRP A 37 10.23 -15.80 29.01
CA TRP A 37 9.14 -15.13 28.32
C TRP A 37 9.68 -13.95 27.53
N PHE A 38 9.29 -13.85 26.26
CA PHE A 38 9.51 -12.68 25.44
C PHE A 38 8.20 -11.94 25.19
N VAL A 39 8.26 -10.62 25.16
CA VAL A 39 7.14 -9.76 24.78
C VAL A 39 7.45 -9.20 23.41
N ASP A 40 6.64 -9.59 22.44
CA ASP A 40 6.71 -9.06 21.08
C ASP A 40 5.67 -7.94 20.96
N VAL A 41 6.11 -6.71 20.69
CA VAL A 41 5.24 -5.53 20.50
C VAL A 41 4.86 -5.46 19.03
N LEU A 42 3.63 -5.80 18.71
CA LEU A 42 3.11 -5.90 17.35
C LEU A 42 2.73 -4.54 16.78
N SER A 43 2.16 -3.68 17.61
CA SER A 43 1.81 -2.29 17.27
C SER A 43 1.64 -1.45 18.51
N THR A 44 1.76 -0.13 18.38
CA THR A 44 1.65 0.81 19.49
C THR A 44 1.13 2.16 19.02
N GLN A 45 0.40 2.89 19.92
CA GLN A 45 0.03 4.29 19.75
C GLN A 45 1.16 5.26 20.12
N TRP A 46 2.37 4.77 20.33
CA TRP A 46 3.51 5.62 20.63
C TRP A 46 3.67 6.72 19.55
N LYS A 47 3.89 7.94 20.00
CA LYS A 47 3.94 9.15 19.15
C LYS A 47 2.63 9.50 18.42
N GLY A 48 1.49 9.04 18.91
CA GLY A 48 0.19 9.38 18.32
C GLY A 48 -0.15 8.60 17.06
N ALA A 49 0.64 7.58 16.69
CA ALA A 49 0.32 6.71 15.58
C ALA A 49 -1.03 6.00 15.84
N PRO A 50 -1.95 5.96 14.86
CA PRO A 50 -3.20 5.24 15.03
C PRO A 50 -2.95 3.74 15.17
N LEU A 51 -3.77 3.06 15.97
CA LEU A 51 -3.74 1.59 16.06
C LEU A 51 -4.33 0.90 14.83
N ALA A 52 -5.00 1.64 13.97
CA ALA A 52 -5.69 1.09 12.80
C ALA A 52 -4.72 0.76 11.68
N SER A 53 -3.99 -0.33 11.83
CA SER A 53 -3.27 -0.98 10.73
C SER A 53 -4.07 -2.19 10.23
N CYS A 54 -3.79 -2.64 9.01
CA CYS A 54 -4.38 -3.85 8.44
C CYS A 54 -4.25 -5.07 9.38
N SER A 55 -3.13 -5.20 10.09
CA SER A 55 -2.94 -6.26 11.10
C SER A 55 -4.02 -6.27 12.17
N GLN A 56 -4.49 -5.10 12.58
CA GLN A 56 -5.50 -4.97 13.62
C GLN A 56 -6.91 -5.18 13.08
N VAL A 57 -7.19 -4.69 11.87
CA VAL A 57 -8.43 -4.96 11.17
C VAL A 57 -8.66 -6.46 11.04
N TRP A 58 -7.63 -7.20 10.62
CA TRP A 58 -7.69 -8.65 10.45
C TRP A 58 -7.52 -9.45 11.75
N GLU A 59 -7.08 -8.80 12.83
CA GLU A 59 -6.62 -9.47 14.05
C GLU A 59 -5.53 -10.52 13.74
N THR A 60 -4.72 -10.26 12.71
CA THR A 60 -3.69 -11.15 12.19
C THR A 60 -2.38 -10.40 12.08
N PHE A 61 -1.33 -10.93 12.68
CA PHE A 61 -0.04 -10.26 12.83
C PHE A 61 1.07 -11.09 12.18
N PRO A 62 2.21 -10.47 11.85
CA PRO A 62 3.37 -11.19 11.33
C PRO A 62 3.72 -12.42 12.18
N PRO A 63 4.28 -13.48 11.59
CA PRO A 63 4.74 -14.65 12.34
C PRO A 63 5.89 -14.28 13.30
N VAL A 64 6.19 -15.17 14.24
CA VAL A 64 7.38 -15.04 15.09
C VAL A 64 8.62 -15.08 14.21
N GLY A 65 9.50 -14.10 14.36
CA GLY A 65 10.67 -13.91 13.48
C GLY A 65 10.50 -12.79 12.44
N GLY A 66 9.29 -12.26 12.32
CA GLY A 66 8.97 -11.16 11.41
C GLY A 66 8.21 -11.60 10.16
N PRO A 67 7.71 -10.62 9.37
CA PRO A 67 7.06 -10.88 8.11
C PRO A 67 8.08 -11.27 7.02
N ALA A 68 7.58 -11.71 5.87
CA ALA A 68 8.37 -11.81 4.65
C ALA A 68 8.97 -10.45 4.26
N GLU A 69 10.08 -10.44 3.55
CA GLU A 69 10.85 -9.22 3.23
C GLU A 69 10.00 -8.12 2.58
N TRP A 70 9.17 -8.47 1.62
CA TRP A 70 8.28 -7.54 0.93
C TRP A 70 7.18 -6.91 1.82
N LEU A 71 7.01 -7.39 3.04
CA LEU A 71 6.09 -6.87 4.06
C LEU A 71 6.82 -6.19 5.23
N THR A 72 8.06 -5.81 5.04
CA THR A 72 8.85 -5.11 6.06
C THR A 72 8.77 -3.59 5.91
N SER A 73 8.99 -2.90 7.02
CA SER A 73 9.28 -1.46 7.05
C SER A 73 10.63 -1.27 7.74
N PRO A 74 11.67 -0.91 7.00
CA PRO A 74 12.98 -0.67 7.60
C PRO A 74 12.94 0.58 8.50
N ARG A 75 13.97 0.75 9.34
CA ARG A 75 14.11 1.93 10.19
C ARG A 75 14.69 3.14 9.46
N ASP A 76 15.36 2.89 8.33
CA ASP A 76 16.07 3.88 7.55
C ASP A 76 15.60 3.76 6.09
N ALA A 77 15.27 4.88 5.48
CA ALA A 77 14.82 4.95 4.10
C ALA A 77 15.90 4.44 3.12
N ALA A 78 17.19 4.55 3.45
CA ALA A 78 18.26 4.00 2.64
C ALA A 78 18.17 2.47 2.47
N ALA A 79 17.49 1.75 3.38
CA ALA A 79 17.26 0.33 3.25
C ALA A 79 16.10 -0.02 2.26
N LEU A 80 15.37 0.98 1.75
CA LEU A 80 14.42 0.83 0.65
C LEU A 80 15.09 0.96 -0.73
N ALA A 81 16.35 1.37 -0.79
CA ALA A 81 17.03 1.67 -2.05
C ALA A 81 17.02 0.46 -2.99
N SER A 82 16.75 0.74 -4.26
CA SER A 82 16.73 -0.22 -5.37
C SER A 82 17.50 0.32 -6.57
N SER A 83 17.93 -0.57 -7.48
CA SER A 83 18.71 -0.22 -8.67
C SER A 83 18.22 -0.95 -9.92
N GLU A 84 16.90 -1.12 -10.02
CA GLU A 84 16.30 -1.83 -11.15
C GLU A 84 16.31 -0.99 -12.44
N PRO A 85 16.60 -1.60 -13.60
CA PRO A 85 16.67 -0.90 -14.89
C PRO A 85 15.26 -0.70 -15.49
N TYR A 86 14.50 0.26 -15.01
CA TYR A 86 13.14 0.55 -15.48
C TYR A 86 13.12 1.21 -16.86
N ALA A 87 12.81 0.42 -17.88
CA ALA A 87 12.88 0.85 -19.29
C ALA A 87 11.84 1.92 -19.65
N PHE A 88 10.65 1.89 -19.06
CA PHE A 88 9.65 2.94 -19.27
C PHE A 88 10.10 4.26 -18.64
N LEU A 89 10.54 4.24 -17.37
CA LEU A 89 11.06 5.41 -16.68
C LEU A 89 12.25 6.01 -17.46
N ALA A 90 13.22 5.19 -17.87
CA ALA A 90 14.34 5.62 -18.68
C ALA A 90 13.88 6.31 -19.97
N GLY A 91 12.91 5.74 -20.66
CA GLY A 91 12.34 6.32 -21.86
C GLY A 91 11.64 7.66 -21.62
N VAL A 92 10.94 7.81 -20.50
CA VAL A 92 10.35 9.10 -20.08
C VAL A 92 11.45 10.15 -19.83
N LEU A 93 12.49 9.81 -19.05
CA LEU A 93 13.59 10.73 -18.73
C LEU A 93 14.34 11.19 -19.99
N ILE A 94 14.51 10.31 -20.98
CA ILE A 94 15.09 10.66 -22.29
C ILE A 94 14.15 11.62 -23.05
N ARG A 95 12.85 11.31 -23.15
CA ARG A 95 11.88 12.16 -23.88
C ARG A 95 11.72 13.56 -23.24
N GLN A 96 11.85 13.66 -21.93
CA GLN A 96 11.83 14.93 -21.21
C GLN A 96 13.15 15.71 -21.30
N GLY A 97 14.15 15.15 -22.00
CA GLY A 97 15.45 15.80 -22.19
C GLY A 97 16.34 15.84 -20.95
N LEU A 98 16.01 15.05 -19.92
CA LEU A 98 16.81 14.93 -18.69
C LEU A 98 18.03 14.03 -18.90
N VAL A 99 17.95 13.10 -19.85
CA VAL A 99 19.03 12.23 -20.27
C VAL A 99 19.36 12.47 -21.73
N ASN A 100 20.62 12.74 -22.01
CA ASN A 100 21.10 12.84 -23.39
C ASN A 100 21.48 11.45 -23.92
N ALA A 101 20.65 10.91 -24.79
CA ALA A 101 20.88 9.64 -25.48
C ALA A 101 21.10 9.83 -26.99
N SER A 102 21.53 11.02 -27.46
CA SER A 102 21.71 11.35 -28.89
C SER A 102 22.77 10.47 -29.59
N GLU A 103 23.69 9.90 -28.84
CA GLU A 103 24.71 8.96 -29.36
C GLU A 103 24.16 7.55 -29.58
N CYS A 104 22.99 7.24 -29.01
CA CYS A 104 22.35 5.93 -29.18
C CYS A 104 21.60 5.84 -30.50
N PRO A 105 21.48 4.63 -31.10
CA PRO A 105 20.56 4.39 -32.20
C PRO A 105 19.14 4.85 -31.83
N SER A 106 18.44 5.49 -32.76
CA SER A 106 17.08 6.03 -32.52
C SER A 106 16.94 6.91 -31.26
N GLY A 107 18.04 7.55 -30.80
CA GLY A 107 18.05 8.35 -29.58
C GLY A 107 17.82 7.53 -28.31
N GLY A 108 18.15 6.23 -28.32
CA GLY A 108 18.01 5.33 -27.17
C GLY A 108 16.59 4.85 -26.90
N LEU A 109 15.67 5.02 -27.87
CA LEU A 109 14.25 4.68 -27.70
C LEU A 109 13.80 3.61 -28.69
N GLN A 110 12.96 2.71 -28.21
CA GLN A 110 12.17 1.78 -29.03
C GLN A 110 10.86 2.42 -29.51
N SER A 111 10.18 1.73 -30.46
CA SER A 111 8.80 2.09 -30.80
C SER A 111 7.91 2.03 -29.56
N GLY A 112 7.18 3.12 -29.27
CA GLY A 112 6.39 3.24 -28.03
C GLY A 112 7.08 4.06 -26.92
N GLY A 113 8.32 4.54 -27.17
CA GLY A 113 8.98 5.48 -26.28
C GLY A 113 9.58 4.89 -25.01
N VAL A 114 9.73 3.58 -24.97
CA VAL A 114 10.47 2.84 -23.95
C VAL A 114 11.96 2.85 -24.31
N ALA A 115 12.85 2.94 -23.34
CA ALA A 115 14.28 2.91 -23.61
C ALA A 115 14.73 1.56 -24.19
N ASP A 116 15.63 1.60 -25.18
CA ASP A 116 16.38 0.44 -25.63
C ASP A 116 17.59 0.17 -24.70
N THR A 117 18.41 -0.82 -25.00
CA THR A 117 19.58 -1.17 -24.19
C THR A 117 20.55 0.01 -24.05
N CYS A 118 20.80 0.78 -25.11
CA CYS A 118 21.67 1.94 -25.05
C CYS A 118 21.04 3.08 -24.24
N GLY A 119 19.73 3.32 -24.42
CA GLY A 119 18.99 4.30 -23.64
C GLY A 119 18.94 3.96 -22.15
N LEU A 120 18.76 2.68 -21.79
CA LEU A 120 18.84 2.19 -20.42
C LEU A 120 20.20 2.43 -19.80
N GLU A 121 21.29 2.14 -20.52
CA GLU A 121 22.65 2.37 -20.04
C GLU A 121 22.91 3.86 -19.79
N LYS A 122 22.49 4.72 -20.73
CA LYS A 122 22.65 6.18 -20.59
C LYS A 122 21.79 6.75 -19.44
N ALA A 123 20.60 6.23 -19.22
CA ALA A 123 19.66 6.70 -18.21
C ALA A 123 19.92 6.10 -16.82
N GLY A 124 20.69 5.01 -16.70
CA GLY A 124 20.84 4.21 -15.48
C GLY A 124 21.06 5.05 -14.21
N PRO A 125 22.03 5.97 -14.15
CA PRO A 125 22.24 6.78 -12.93
C PRO A 125 21.02 7.61 -12.51
N LEU A 126 20.28 8.19 -13.47
CA LEU A 126 19.09 9.00 -13.17
C LEU A 126 17.89 8.13 -12.86
N VAL A 127 17.77 6.94 -13.45
CA VAL A 127 16.74 5.94 -13.12
C VAL A 127 16.93 5.48 -11.67
N GLU A 128 18.15 5.20 -11.24
CA GLU A 128 18.47 4.82 -9.86
C GLU A 128 18.16 5.96 -8.87
N GLU A 129 18.56 7.20 -9.17
CA GLU A 129 18.19 8.36 -8.36
C GLU A 129 16.67 8.52 -8.27
N TRP A 130 15.97 8.37 -9.38
CA TRP A 130 14.53 8.60 -9.45
C TRP A 130 13.73 7.57 -8.66
N GLN A 131 14.05 6.28 -8.81
CA GLN A 131 13.34 5.22 -8.10
C GLN A 131 13.53 5.25 -6.58
N ASN A 132 14.57 5.94 -6.09
CA ASN A 132 14.87 6.09 -4.67
C ASN A 132 14.45 7.46 -4.09
N ARG A 133 13.98 8.36 -4.95
CA ARG A 133 13.61 9.74 -4.57
C ARG A 133 12.48 9.80 -3.54
N PHE A 134 11.60 8.82 -3.53
CA PHE A 134 10.39 8.81 -2.70
C PHE A 134 10.53 7.95 -1.43
N ASP A 135 11.70 7.39 -1.14
CA ASP A 135 11.90 6.42 -0.06
C ASP A 135 11.58 7.00 1.33
N GLU A 136 11.98 8.25 1.60
CA GLU A 136 11.63 8.94 2.85
C GLU A 136 10.11 9.12 3.02
N VAL A 137 9.43 9.52 1.96
CA VAL A 137 7.97 9.73 1.99
C VAL A 137 7.23 8.40 2.11
N ILE A 138 7.72 7.35 1.46
CA ILE A 138 7.19 5.98 1.59
C ILE A 138 7.34 5.51 3.04
N LEU A 139 8.52 5.69 3.63
CA LEU A 139 8.76 5.30 5.03
C LEU A 139 7.84 6.09 5.99
N GLN A 140 7.71 7.39 5.80
CA GLN A 140 6.82 8.22 6.60
C GLN A 140 5.34 7.79 6.46
N ALA A 141 4.91 7.48 5.25
CA ALA A 141 3.56 6.97 5.01
C ALA A 141 3.34 5.59 5.68
N ALA A 142 4.36 4.73 5.67
CA ALA A 142 4.33 3.45 6.38
C ALA A 142 4.23 3.62 7.91
N GLU A 143 4.98 4.56 8.48
CA GLU A 143 4.92 4.85 9.92
C GLU A 143 3.54 5.35 10.36
N THR A 144 2.88 6.15 9.54
CA THR A 144 1.57 6.72 9.87
C THR A 144 0.40 5.77 9.62
N SER A 145 0.46 4.97 8.56
CA SER A 145 -0.64 4.06 8.15
C SER A 145 -0.48 2.63 8.69
N GLY A 146 0.76 2.21 8.98
CA GLY A 146 1.07 0.82 9.27
C GLY A 146 1.09 -0.09 8.04
N VAL A 147 0.97 0.46 6.83
CA VAL A 147 1.19 -0.27 5.58
C VAL A 147 2.69 -0.52 5.40
N PRO A 148 3.13 -1.75 5.08
CA PRO A 148 4.55 -2.03 4.93
C PRO A 148 5.24 -1.17 3.85
N ALA A 149 6.38 -0.55 4.18
CA ALA A 149 7.10 0.34 3.26
C ALA A 149 7.61 -0.40 2.02
N MET A 150 8.16 -1.61 2.18
CA MET A 150 8.60 -2.43 1.04
C MET A 150 7.44 -2.80 0.12
N LEU A 151 6.26 -3.10 0.68
CA LEU A 151 5.06 -3.33 -0.12
C LEU A 151 4.72 -2.12 -1.00
N MET A 152 4.68 -0.91 -0.43
CA MET A 152 4.40 0.31 -1.20
C MET A 152 5.46 0.55 -2.28
N LYS A 153 6.75 0.36 -1.93
CA LYS A 153 7.87 0.48 -2.88
C LYS A 153 7.71 -0.46 -4.07
N ASN A 154 7.44 -1.74 -3.81
CA ASN A 154 7.25 -2.75 -4.85
C ASN A 154 6.00 -2.48 -5.70
N MET A 155 4.93 -1.96 -5.09
CA MET A 155 3.75 -1.57 -5.85
C MET A 155 4.03 -0.38 -6.78
N PHE A 156 4.72 0.66 -6.34
CA PHE A 156 5.12 1.77 -7.22
C PHE A 156 6.04 1.33 -8.37
N ALA A 157 6.93 0.39 -8.09
CA ALA A 157 7.74 -0.26 -9.12
C ALA A 157 6.87 -0.93 -10.20
N ARG A 158 5.86 -1.67 -9.78
CA ARG A 158 4.95 -2.44 -10.65
C ARG A 158 3.93 -1.57 -11.36
N GLU A 159 3.34 -0.59 -10.65
CA GLU A 159 2.27 0.25 -11.18
C GLU A 159 2.76 1.29 -12.18
N SER A 160 3.88 1.97 -11.89
CA SER A 160 4.31 3.14 -12.65
C SER A 160 5.80 3.21 -12.98
N GLN A 161 6.59 2.22 -12.54
CA GLN A 161 8.06 2.33 -12.53
C GLN A 161 8.52 3.67 -11.91
N PHE A 162 7.87 4.09 -10.83
CA PHE A 162 8.10 5.37 -10.12
C PHE A 162 7.84 6.63 -10.95
N TRP A 163 7.14 6.54 -12.09
CA TRP A 163 6.72 7.71 -12.84
C TRP A 163 5.33 8.15 -12.39
N PRO A 164 5.16 9.36 -11.81
CA PRO A 164 3.88 9.80 -11.25
C PRO A 164 2.91 10.43 -12.26
N GLY A 165 3.32 10.59 -13.51
CA GLY A 165 2.46 11.04 -14.61
C GLY A 165 1.77 9.88 -15.31
N ILE A 166 1.25 10.12 -16.53
CA ILE A 166 0.58 9.10 -17.33
C ILE A 166 1.54 7.93 -17.61
N TYR A 167 1.14 6.74 -17.17
CA TYR A 167 1.88 5.50 -17.42
C TYR A 167 1.18 4.65 -18.48
N ARG A 168 -0.05 4.24 -18.24
CA ARG A 168 -0.86 3.42 -19.16
C ARG A 168 -2.02 4.20 -19.74
N THR A 169 -2.81 4.80 -18.90
CA THR A 169 -4.00 5.58 -19.27
C THR A 169 -4.03 6.91 -18.51
N ALA A 170 -4.73 7.91 -19.04
CA ALA A 170 -4.93 9.20 -18.39
C ALA A 170 -5.94 9.13 -17.22
N GLU A 171 -6.60 7.98 -17.04
CA GLU A 171 -7.58 7.76 -15.96
C GLU A 171 -6.93 7.25 -14.67
N GLU A 172 -5.65 6.89 -14.73
CA GLU A 172 -4.86 6.37 -13.62
C GLU A 172 -3.83 7.43 -13.21
N VAL A 173 -3.79 7.81 -11.93
CA VAL A 173 -2.96 8.94 -11.47
C VAL A 173 -2.01 8.58 -10.34
N GLY A 174 -0.89 9.29 -10.28
CA GLY A 174 0.12 9.14 -9.23
C GLY A 174 0.92 7.85 -9.31
N LEU A 175 1.82 7.64 -8.35
CA LEU A 175 2.73 6.48 -8.33
C LEU A 175 1.99 5.14 -8.25
N GLY A 176 0.88 5.10 -7.53
CA GLY A 176 0.06 3.89 -7.35
C GLY A 176 -1.05 3.73 -8.37
N GLN A 177 -1.13 4.58 -9.40
CA GLN A 177 -2.13 4.48 -10.48
C GLN A 177 -3.57 4.45 -9.93
N LEU A 178 -3.90 5.43 -9.05
CA LEU A 178 -5.23 5.57 -8.48
C LEU A 178 -6.27 5.86 -9.57
N THR A 179 -7.32 5.07 -9.62
CA THR A 179 -8.49 5.25 -10.48
C THR A 179 -9.64 5.93 -9.72
N GLU A 180 -10.67 6.36 -10.43
CA GLU A 180 -11.93 6.81 -9.81
C GLU A 180 -12.55 5.73 -8.91
N ASN A 181 -12.52 4.48 -9.34
CA ASN A 181 -13.03 3.36 -8.54
C ASN A 181 -12.16 3.12 -7.28
N GLY A 182 -10.85 3.25 -7.40
CA GLY A 182 -9.93 3.21 -6.24
C GLY A 182 -10.22 4.33 -5.23
N ALA A 183 -10.53 5.53 -5.72
CA ALA A 183 -10.95 6.65 -4.87
C ALA A 183 -12.29 6.38 -4.17
N ASP A 184 -13.27 5.80 -4.85
CA ASP A 184 -14.54 5.36 -4.23
C ASP A 184 -14.29 4.32 -3.14
N ILE A 185 -13.42 3.33 -3.38
CA ILE A 185 -13.04 2.31 -2.39
C ILE A 185 -12.39 2.97 -1.17
N THR A 186 -11.45 3.89 -1.40
CA THR A 186 -10.76 4.63 -0.33
C THR A 186 -11.74 5.36 0.57
N LEU A 187 -12.65 6.14 -0.02
CA LEU A 187 -13.64 6.94 0.70
C LEU A 187 -14.71 6.09 1.41
N LEU A 188 -15.03 4.92 0.86
CA LEU A 188 -16.06 4.03 1.41
C LEU A 188 -15.53 3.17 2.57
N TRP A 189 -14.33 2.63 2.43
CA TRP A 189 -13.81 1.61 3.35
C TRP A 189 -12.81 2.17 4.37
N ASN A 190 -12.19 3.34 4.13
CA ASN A 190 -11.37 4.01 5.11
C ASN A 190 -12.13 5.17 5.77
N SER A 191 -12.91 4.83 6.78
CA SER A 191 -13.74 5.77 7.52
C SER A 191 -12.91 6.90 8.16
N SER A 192 -11.73 6.61 8.68
CA SER A 192 -10.85 7.61 9.28
C SER A 192 -10.40 8.65 8.25
N PHE A 193 -9.94 8.19 7.11
CA PHE A 193 -9.56 9.06 6.00
C PHE A 193 -10.76 9.87 5.48
N TYR A 194 -11.91 9.23 5.29
CA TYR A 194 -13.12 9.92 4.85
C TYR A 194 -13.49 11.09 5.76
N HIS A 195 -13.49 10.90 7.08
CA HIS A 195 -13.83 11.95 8.04
C HIS A 195 -12.82 13.10 8.08
N GLN A 196 -11.56 12.84 7.70
CA GLN A 196 -10.55 13.89 7.56
C GLN A 196 -10.64 14.61 6.23
N PHE A 197 -10.86 13.88 5.14
CA PHE A 197 -10.85 14.41 3.78
C PHE A 197 -12.16 15.12 3.38
N CYS A 198 -13.31 14.53 3.71
CA CYS A 198 -14.61 15.05 3.29
C CYS A 198 -14.86 16.52 3.67
N PRO A 199 -14.54 16.99 4.92
CA PRO A 199 -14.76 18.38 5.30
C PRO A 199 -13.88 19.41 4.55
N LEU A 200 -12.84 18.95 3.87
CA LEU A 200 -12.00 19.81 3.02
C LEU A 200 -12.67 20.10 1.67
N VAL A 201 -13.67 19.29 1.27
CA VAL A 201 -14.31 19.35 -0.04
C VAL A 201 -15.80 19.72 0.06
N LEU A 202 -16.50 19.16 1.04
CA LEU A 202 -17.93 19.37 1.27
C LEU A 202 -18.18 19.97 2.66
N GLN A 203 -19.40 20.45 2.89
CA GLN A 203 -19.79 20.92 4.23
C GLN A 203 -19.80 19.77 5.23
N SER A 204 -19.31 20.00 6.45
CA SER A 204 -19.22 18.98 7.52
C SER A 204 -20.55 18.26 7.76
N LYS A 205 -21.69 19.00 7.74
CA LYS A 205 -23.03 18.42 7.89
C LYS A 205 -23.39 17.38 6.80
N ILE A 206 -22.81 17.50 5.60
CA ILE A 206 -22.95 16.51 4.54
C ILE A 206 -22.09 15.31 4.86
N CYS A 207 -20.86 15.55 5.29
CA CYS A 207 -19.88 14.52 5.65
C CYS A 207 -20.35 13.62 6.81
N ASP A 208 -21.11 14.15 7.76
CA ASP A 208 -21.66 13.40 8.89
C ASP A 208 -22.57 12.22 8.47
N ARG A 209 -23.07 12.24 7.25
CA ARG A 209 -23.91 11.14 6.72
C ARG A 209 -23.11 9.86 6.38
N GLY A 210 -21.79 9.98 6.24
CA GLY A 210 -20.92 8.90 5.75
C GLY A 210 -21.00 8.68 4.25
N TYR A 211 -19.90 8.23 3.61
CA TYR A 211 -19.77 8.13 2.16
C TYR A 211 -20.89 7.34 1.48
N ALA A 212 -21.29 6.19 2.05
CA ALA A 212 -22.33 5.33 1.51
C ALA A 212 -23.71 6.01 1.37
N ASN A 213 -23.96 7.04 2.21
CA ASN A 213 -25.25 7.75 2.28
C ASN A 213 -25.22 9.11 1.56
N LEU A 214 -24.13 9.44 0.88
CA LEU A 214 -24.04 10.63 0.05
C LEU A 214 -24.82 10.46 -1.25
N GLU A 215 -25.31 11.57 -1.80
CA GLU A 215 -25.90 11.60 -3.13
C GLU A 215 -24.85 11.36 -4.22
N ALA A 216 -25.28 10.94 -5.39
CA ALA A 216 -24.38 10.64 -6.51
C ALA A 216 -23.46 11.82 -6.89
N ALA A 217 -24.00 13.04 -6.89
CA ALA A 217 -23.24 14.25 -7.19
C ALA A 217 -22.19 14.56 -6.10
N GLU A 218 -22.52 14.35 -4.83
CA GLU A 218 -21.61 14.55 -3.70
C GLU A 218 -20.47 13.53 -3.71
N ARG A 219 -20.77 12.26 -4.00
CA ARG A 219 -19.76 11.22 -4.20
C ARG A 219 -18.84 11.54 -5.36
N ALA A 220 -19.40 11.94 -6.51
CA ALA A 220 -18.60 12.32 -7.68
C ALA A 220 -17.68 13.51 -7.38
N THR A 221 -18.15 14.49 -6.62
CA THR A 221 -17.33 15.64 -6.19
C THR A 221 -16.16 15.21 -5.30
N LEU A 222 -16.40 14.37 -4.30
CA LEU A 222 -15.35 13.86 -3.40
C LEU A 222 -14.34 12.99 -4.14
N ARG A 223 -14.83 12.06 -4.96
CA ARG A 223 -13.99 11.19 -5.79
C ARG A 223 -13.09 12.02 -6.70
N GLY A 224 -13.67 12.97 -7.45
CA GLY A 224 -12.91 13.84 -8.34
C GLY A 224 -11.88 14.68 -7.60
N ALA A 225 -12.21 15.19 -6.42
CA ALA A 225 -11.26 15.92 -5.57
C ALA A 225 -10.09 15.02 -5.12
N LEU A 226 -10.36 13.76 -4.73
CA LEU A 226 -9.31 12.83 -4.30
C LEU A 226 -8.39 12.44 -5.46
N VAL A 227 -8.95 12.11 -6.63
CA VAL A 227 -8.18 11.83 -7.84
C VAL A 227 -7.32 13.04 -8.24
N SER A 228 -7.89 14.25 -8.20
CA SER A 228 -7.16 15.49 -8.48
C SER A 228 -6.00 15.72 -7.51
N GLN A 229 -6.17 15.37 -6.23
CA GLN A 229 -5.11 15.48 -5.22
C GLN A 229 -4.01 14.42 -5.38
N ALA A 230 -4.32 13.27 -5.95
CA ALA A 230 -3.32 12.24 -6.25
C ALA A 230 -2.61 12.46 -7.59
N ASN A 231 -3.14 13.33 -8.46
CA ASN A 231 -2.57 13.61 -9.78
C ASN A 231 -1.44 14.62 -9.68
N ALA A 232 -0.24 14.18 -10.01
CA ALA A 232 0.96 15.01 -10.01
C ALA A 232 1.24 15.69 -11.37
N GLU A 233 0.40 15.52 -12.38
CA GLU A 233 0.60 16.18 -13.67
C GLU A 233 0.45 17.70 -13.56
N CYS A 234 1.42 18.42 -14.11
CA CYS A 234 1.50 19.86 -14.07
C CYS A 234 2.15 20.40 -15.37
N ALA A 235 1.35 20.84 -16.31
CA ALA A 235 1.83 21.28 -17.62
C ALA A 235 2.82 22.47 -17.57
N THR A 236 2.83 23.23 -16.48
CA THR A 236 3.71 24.39 -16.27
C THR A 236 4.91 24.09 -15.39
N CYS A 237 4.97 22.89 -14.79
CA CYS A 237 6.08 22.47 -13.93
C CYS A 237 7.25 21.91 -14.75
N PRO A 238 8.48 21.94 -14.21
CA PRO A 238 9.59 21.22 -14.80
C PRO A 238 9.21 19.73 -14.99
N MET A 239 9.53 19.16 -16.14
CA MET A 239 9.20 17.76 -16.49
C MET A 239 7.69 17.45 -16.63
N GLY A 240 6.81 18.44 -16.55
CA GLY A 240 5.37 18.22 -16.56
C GLY A 240 4.81 17.60 -15.25
N ILE A 241 5.58 17.60 -14.16
CA ILE A 241 5.26 16.95 -12.89
C ILE A 241 5.49 17.91 -11.72
N ASP A 242 4.53 17.95 -10.80
CA ASP A 242 4.67 18.57 -9.48
C ASP A 242 5.14 17.54 -8.46
N LEU A 243 6.43 17.60 -8.10
CA LEU A 243 7.02 16.68 -7.12
C LEU A 243 6.44 16.82 -5.71
N SER A 244 5.92 17.99 -5.34
CA SER A 244 5.27 18.17 -4.04
C SER A 244 3.94 17.41 -3.99
N GLN A 245 3.21 17.39 -5.09
CA GLN A 245 1.98 16.63 -5.24
C GLN A 245 2.23 15.12 -5.24
N VAL A 246 3.36 14.67 -5.80
CA VAL A 246 3.76 13.26 -5.73
C VAL A 246 3.88 12.80 -4.28
N ASN A 247 4.53 13.58 -3.41
CA ASN A 247 4.69 13.25 -2.01
C ASN A 247 3.32 13.08 -1.30
N PHE A 248 2.37 13.95 -1.61
CA PHE A 248 1.00 13.82 -1.10
C PHE A 248 0.32 12.54 -1.63
N SER A 249 0.50 12.20 -2.91
CA SER A 249 -0.10 11.01 -3.52
C SER A 249 0.36 9.69 -2.88
N VAL A 250 1.58 9.64 -2.34
CA VAL A 250 2.07 8.48 -1.56
C VAL A 250 1.21 8.25 -0.30
N GLY A 251 0.87 9.32 0.42
CA GLY A 251 -0.05 9.24 1.56
C GLY A 251 -1.44 8.75 1.16
N VAL A 252 -2.03 9.32 0.10
CA VAL A 252 -3.32 8.86 -0.44
C VAL A 252 -3.28 7.39 -0.83
N PHE A 253 -2.18 6.93 -1.41
CA PHE A 253 -2.01 5.53 -1.77
C PHE A 253 -1.97 4.60 -0.55
N ALA A 254 -1.27 4.98 0.51
CA ALA A 254 -1.27 4.24 1.76
C ALA A 254 -2.70 4.12 2.35
N GLU A 255 -3.47 5.21 2.34
CA GLU A 255 -4.88 5.20 2.77
C GLU A 255 -5.78 4.34 1.86
N THR A 256 -5.47 4.24 0.57
CA THR A 256 -6.15 3.34 -0.37
C THR A 256 -5.85 1.87 -0.04
N LEU A 257 -4.62 1.53 0.32
CA LEU A 257 -4.28 0.18 0.78
C LEU A 257 -4.96 -0.16 2.11
N MET A 258 -5.06 0.79 3.03
CA MET A 258 -5.84 0.63 4.26
C MET A 258 -7.32 0.33 3.97
N ALA A 259 -7.92 1.05 3.03
CA ALA A 259 -9.29 0.79 2.58
C ALA A 259 -9.43 -0.61 1.95
N SER A 260 -8.46 -1.02 1.14
CA SER A 260 -8.46 -2.33 0.50
C SER A 260 -8.31 -3.48 1.50
N CYS A 261 -7.53 -3.31 2.58
CA CYS A 261 -7.43 -4.33 3.62
C CYS A 261 -8.69 -4.41 4.49
N GLU A 262 -9.34 -3.30 4.79
CA GLU A 262 -10.66 -3.27 5.46
C GLU A 262 -11.72 -4.01 4.62
N GLN A 263 -11.74 -3.75 3.31
CA GLN A 263 -12.63 -4.45 2.40
C GLN A 263 -12.31 -5.95 2.33
N THR A 264 -11.03 -6.34 2.32
CA THR A 264 -10.58 -7.74 2.35
C THR A 264 -11.03 -8.43 3.63
N ASP A 265 -10.91 -7.80 4.81
CA ASP A 265 -11.47 -8.30 6.07
C ASP A 265 -12.95 -8.61 5.91
N ARG A 266 -13.70 -7.65 5.38
CA ARG A 266 -15.14 -7.80 5.22
C ARG A 266 -15.50 -8.95 4.27
N ILE A 267 -14.76 -9.11 3.18
CA ILE A 267 -14.97 -10.23 2.23
C ILE A 267 -14.70 -11.57 2.94
N VAL A 268 -13.60 -11.71 3.66
CA VAL A 268 -13.26 -12.96 4.39
C VAL A 268 -14.32 -13.27 5.44
N ARG A 269 -14.71 -12.31 6.29
CA ARG A 269 -15.75 -12.49 7.31
C ARG A 269 -17.10 -12.86 6.71
N ASN A 270 -17.51 -12.23 5.62
CA ASN A 270 -18.77 -12.52 4.96
C ASN A 270 -18.78 -13.92 4.34
N THR A 271 -17.66 -14.36 3.78
CA THR A 271 -17.51 -15.68 3.16
C THR A 271 -17.49 -16.81 4.21
N THR A 272 -16.74 -16.61 5.29
CA THR A 272 -16.41 -17.71 6.22
C THR A 272 -17.22 -17.67 7.51
N ARG A 273 -17.80 -16.52 7.86
CA ARG A 273 -18.38 -16.23 9.19
C ARG A 273 -17.36 -16.34 10.34
N SER A 274 -16.08 -16.21 10.02
CA SER A 274 -14.97 -16.31 10.97
C SER A 274 -14.08 -15.07 10.87
N LEU A 275 -13.26 -14.85 11.90
CA LEU A 275 -12.20 -13.85 11.86
C LEU A 275 -11.13 -14.26 10.85
N PRO A 276 -10.53 -13.31 10.10
CA PRO A 276 -9.41 -13.60 9.20
C PRO A 276 -8.27 -14.36 9.88
N SER A 277 -7.93 -13.99 11.12
CA SER A 277 -6.90 -14.67 11.94
C SER A 277 -7.11 -16.17 12.14
N VAL A 278 -8.34 -16.66 11.98
CA VAL A 278 -8.67 -18.09 12.17
C VAL A 278 -8.52 -18.87 10.87
N VAL A 279 -8.68 -18.22 9.73
CA VAL A 279 -8.83 -18.90 8.43
C VAL A 279 -7.70 -18.62 7.44
N SER A 280 -6.85 -17.60 7.72
CA SER A 280 -5.78 -17.17 6.82
C SER A 280 -4.57 -16.67 7.61
N THR A 281 -3.44 -16.49 6.92
CA THR A 281 -2.21 -15.93 7.49
C THR A 281 -2.08 -14.45 7.19
N TYR A 282 -1.20 -13.75 7.91
CA TYR A 282 -0.88 -12.35 7.67
C TYR A 282 -0.43 -12.09 6.22
N GLU A 283 0.45 -12.93 5.72
CA GLU A 283 1.00 -12.82 4.38
C GLU A 283 -0.05 -13.10 3.30
N ASP A 284 -0.91 -14.12 3.48
CA ASP A 284 -1.98 -14.43 2.54
C ASP A 284 -3.02 -13.29 2.49
N LEU A 285 -3.34 -12.66 3.62
CA LEU A 285 -4.26 -11.52 3.67
C LEU A 285 -3.72 -10.30 2.90
N TRP A 286 -2.41 -10.05 2.94
CA TRP A 286 -1.80 -9.04 2.08
C TRP A 286 -1.89 -9.42 0.60
N ARG A 287 -1.62 -10.67 0.23
CA ARG A 287 -1.82 -11.13 -1.16
C ARG A 287 -3.27 -10.98 -1.60
N PHE A 288 -4.23 -11.30 -0.76
CA PHE A 288 -5.65 -11.07 -1.06
C PHE A 288 -5.98 -9.58 -1.20
N THR A 289 -5.37 -8.73 -0.39
CA THR A 289 -5.51 -7.27 -0.52
C THR A 289 -4.95 -6.77 -1.85
N LEU A 290 -3.85 -7.33 -2.32
CA LEU A 290 -3.30 -7.02 -3.65
C LEU A 290 -4.23 -7.49 -4.79
N VAL A 291 -4.85 -8.67 -4.69
CA VAL A 291 -5.88 -9.10 -5.66
C VAL A 291 -7.07 -8.14 -5.64
N ASN A 292 -7.54 -7.75 -4.45
CA ASN A 292 -8.62 -6.79 -4.30
C ASN A 292 -8.28 -5.44 -4.94
N TYR A 293 -7.05 -4.96 -4.73
CA TYR A 293 -6.57 -3.72 -5.32
C TYR A 293 -6.50 -3.79 -6.85
N ASN A 294 -5.89 -4.82 -7.41
CA ASN A 294 -5.61 -4.94 -8.84
C ASN A 294 -6.83 -5.39 -9.67
N ALA A 295 -7.49 -6.48 -9.24
CA ALA A 295 -8.59 -7.10 -9.98
C ALA A 295 -9.98 -6.76 -9.41
N GLY A 296 -10.02 -6.12 -8.24
CA GLY A 296 -11.24 -5.70 -7.58
C GLY A 296 -11.87 -6.76 -6.64
N PRO A 297 -12.82 -6.30 -5.80
CA PRO A 297 -13.42 -7.13 -4.74
C PRO A 297 -14.22 -8.31 -5.26
N GLY A 298 -14.77 -8.24 -6.47
CA GLY A 298 -15.54 -9.32 -7.10
C GLY A 298 -14.66 -10.55 -7.34
N CYS A 299 -13.48 -10.37 -7.96
CA CYS A 299 -12.52 -11.43 -8.21
C CYS A 299 -12.08 -12.13 -6.93
N LEU A 300 -11.75 -11.36 -5.90
CA LEU A 300 -11.36 -11.92 -4.61
C LEU A 300 -12.51 -12.67 -3.94
N TYR A 301 -13.71 -12.08 -3.92
CA TYR A 301 -14.88 -12.68 -3.28
C TYR A 301 -15.22 -14.04 -3.89
N GLU A 302 -15.30 -14.12 -5.22
CA GLU A 302 -15.65 -15.37 -5.92
C GLU A 302 -14.61 -16.46 -5.68
N ALA A 303 -13.31 -16.14 -5.74
CA ALA A 303 -12.24 -17.09 -5.46
C ALA A 303 -12.28 -17.61 -4.01
N LEU A 304 -12.45 -16.73 -3.04
CA LEU A 304 -12.55 -17.10 -1.62
C LEU A 304 -13.82 -17.93 -1.36
N GLN A 305 -14.95 -17.56 -1.95
CA GLN A 305 -16.21 -18.28 -1.79
C GLN A 305 -16.11 -19.71 -2.34
N GLU A 306 -15.52 -19.89 -3.52
CA GLU A 306 -15.36 -21.20 -4.12
C GLU A 306 -14.37 -22.08 -3.34
N ALA A 307 -13.22 -21.53 -2.92
CA ALA A 307 -12.27 -22.22 -2.08
C ALA A 307 -12.94 -22.69 -0.75
N TRP A 308 -13.71 -21.79 -0.11
CA TRP A 308 -14.40 -22.08 1.14
C TRP A 308 -15.49 -23.14 0.96
N ARG A 309 -16.31 -23.02 -0.10
CA ARG A 309 -17.34 -24.04 -0.45
C ARG A 309 -16.74 -25.43 -0.62
N LEU A 310 -15.55 -25.51 -1.21
CA LEU A 310 -14.80 -26.76 -1.41
C LEU A 310 -13.95 -27.18 -0.20
N ARG A 311 -14.12 -26.51 0.95
CA ARG A 311 -13.39 -26.76 2.20
C ARG A 311 -11.86 -26.73 2.03
N LYS A 312 -11.38 -25.82 1.18
CA LYS A 312 -9.94 -25.58 1.04
C LYS A 312 -9.47 -24.54 2.06
N PRO A 313 -8.21 -24.62 2.54
CA PRO A 313 -7.65 -23.57 3.37
C PRO A 313 -7.61 -22.24 2.58
N LEU A 314 -7.91 -21.13 3.25
CA LEU A 314 -7.81 -19.79 2.65
C LEU A 314 -6.37 -19.29 2.71
N VAL A 315 -5.50 -19.93 1.96
CA VAL A 315 -4.11 -19.55 1.72
C VAL A 315 -3.90 -19.27 0.24
N TRP A 316 -2.90 -18.47 -0.09
CA TRP A 316 -2.63 -18.02 -1.45
C TRP A 316 -2.65 -19.15 -2.48
N THR A 317 -1.83 -20.20 -2.23
CA THR A 317 -1.69 -21.34 -3.14
C THR A 317 -2.97 -22.15 -3.38
N SER A 318 -3.94 -22.02 -2.51
CA SER A 318 -5.27 -22.63 -2.68
C SER A 318 -6.23 -21.70 -3.42
N VAL A 319 -6.30 -20.41 -3.01
CA VAL A 319 -7.31 -19.47 -3.49
C VAL A 319 -7.08 -19.09 -4.95
N ILE A 320 -5.82 -18.91 -5.40
CA ILE A 320 -5.50 -18.55 -6.79
C ILE A 320 -6.07 -19.52 -7.83
N ARG A 321 -6.30 -20.78 -7.46
CA ARG A 321 -6.84 -21.82 -8.36
C ARG A 321 -8.32 -21.61 -8.69
N TYR A 322 -8.96 -20.68 -8.01
CA TYR A 322 -10.38 -20.38 -8.15
C TYR A 322 -10.64 -18.95 -8.61
N LEU A 323 -9.58 -18.22 -8.98
CA LEU A 323 -9.75 -16.94 -9.67
C LEU A 323 -10.41 -17.17 -11.02
N ASP A 324 -11.37 -16.31 -11.35
CA ASP A 324 -11.96 -16.30 -12.69
C ASP A 324 -10.86 -16.03 -13.74
N PRO A 325 -10.89 -16.63 -14.93
CA PRO A 325 -9.94 -16.36 -15.99
C PRO A 325 -9.72 -14.88 -16.30
N ALA A 326 -10.77 -14.05 -16.17
CA ALA A 326 -10.64 -12.60 -16.36
C ALA A 326 -9.81 -11.91 -15.24
N CYS A 327 -9.60 -12.59 -14.11
CA CYS A 327 -8.86 -12.10 -12.94
C CYS A 327 -7.46 -12.73 -12.80
N GLU A 328 -7.09 -13.68 -13.66
CA GLU A 328 -5.81 -14.42 -13.54
C GLU A 328 -4.58 -13.51 -13.60
N GLY A 329 -4.66 -12.35 -14.28
CA GLY A 329 -3.59 -11.37 -14.31
C GLY A 329 -3.18 -10.84 -12.93
N ALA A 330 -4.06 -10.96 -11.93
CA ALA A 330 -3.73 -10.59 -10.55
C ALA A 330 -2.71 -11.55 -9.91
N VAL A 331 -2.55 -12.78 -10.41
CA VAL A 331 -1.56 -13.73 -9.88
C VAL A 331 -0.15 -13.20 -10.17
N ASP A 332 0.14 -12.90 -11.44
CA ASP A 332 1.44 -12.33 -11.84
C ASP A 332 1.70 -10.99 -11.14
N TYR A 333 0.64 -10.18 -10.97
CA TYR A 333 0.74 -8.92 -10.24
C TYR A 333 1.19 -9.12 -8.79
N VAL A 334 0.54 -10.03 -8.07
CA VAL A 334 0.87 -10.33 -6.67
C VAL A 334 2.26 -10.96 -6.53
N GLU A 335 2.62 -11.89 -7.43
CA GLU A 335 3.92 -12.56 -7.40
C GLU A 335 5.08 -11.61 -7.73
N ASP A 336 4.86 -10.64 -8.62
CA ASP A 336 5.84 -9.59 -8.90
C ASP A 336 6.11 -8.66 -7.71
N ILE A 337 5.09 -8.37 -6.91
CA ILE A 337 5.20 -7.51 -5.72
C ILE A 337 5.77 -8.29 -4.52
N ALA A 338 5.41 -9.55 -4.38
CA ALA A 338 5.77 -10.40 -3.23
C ALA A 338 7.14 -11.11 -3.36
N ARG A 339 8.02 -10.60 -4.23
CA ARG A 339 9.39 -11.11 -4.43
C ARG A 339 10.33 -10.72 -3.32
#